data_c4919ff5803359ede33bf214fa44bd69
#
_entry.id   c4919ff5803359ede33bf214fa44bd69
#
_cell.length_a   1.000
_cell.length_b   1.000
_cell.length_c   1.000
_cell.angle_alpha   90.00
_cell.angle_beta   90.00
_cell.angle_gamma   90.00
#
_symmetry.space_group_name_H-M   'P 1'
#
loop_
_entity.id
_entity.type
_entity.pdbx_description
1 polymer ?
#
loop_
_entity_poly.entity_id
_entity_poly.type
_entity_poly.pdbx_seq_one_letter_code
_entity_poly.pdbx_strand_id
1 'polypeptide(L)'
;MIARNVFQLILKIAIYLASYFLIFSNLNFYPICFSYAAVVLLLPITTGPVITLFFSFFVGLGVDIFHSSLGIHTAAMLMLGFFRANFLNWMVPAGGYEEYMTITIPSMGMKWFLPYGLGLLFLHHLVYFFIEYASLSEFLIVVFRSAISAVYTLFIIVIIQLGIEPPARND
;
A
#
# COMPACT_ATOMS: atom_id res chain seq x y z
N MET A 1 25.19 5.01 -8.01
CA MET A 1 24.29 4.88 -6.86
C MET A 1 22.81 5.04 -7.26
N ILE A 2 22.42 6.11 -7.95
CA ILE A 2 21.02 6.39 -8.37
C ILE A 2 20.41 5.25 -9.20
N ALA A 3 21.10 4.76 -10.24
CA ALA A 3 20.59 3.69 -11.10
C ALA A 3 20.28 2.38 -10.33
N ARG A 4 21.07 2.03 -9.32
CA ARG A 4 20.84 0.87 -8.46
C ARG A 4 19.56 1.04 -7.61
N ASN A 5 19.35 2.23 -7.07
CA ASN A 5 18.15 2.52 -6.25
C ASN A 5 16.87 2.51 -7.10
N VAL A 6 16.93 3.03 -8.33
CA VAL A 6 15.82 2.97 -9.29
C VAL A 6 15.50 1.53 -9.69
N PHE A 7 16.53 0.74 -9.99
CA PHE A 7 16.34 -0.68 -10.32
C PHE A 7 15.70 -1.46 -9.16
N GLN A 8 16.16 -1.25 -7.93
CA GLN A 8 15.56 -1.88 -6.75
C GLN A 8 14.11 -1.48 -6.54
N LEU A 9 13.76 -0.20 -6.76
CA LEU A 9 12.38 0.27 -6.68
C LEU A 9 11.50 -0.42 -7.73
N ILE A 10 11.95 -0.49 -8.97
CA ILE A 10 11.22 -1.16 -10.06
C ILE A 10 11.01 -2.64 -9.72
N LEU A 11 12.05 -3.31 -9.22
CA LEU A 11 11.97 -4.72 -8.83
C LEU A 11 10.93 -4.94 -7.71
N LYS A 12 10.91 -4.07 -6.69
CA LYS A 12 9.92 -4.13 -5.61
C LYS A 12 8.49 -3.94 -6.15
N ILE A 13 8.29 -2.92 -6.97
CA ILE A 13 6.99 -2.68 -7.64
C ILE A 13 6.56 -3.94 -8.40
N ALA A 14 7.45 -4.52 -9.20
CA ALA A 14 7.15 -5.72 -9.97
C ALA A 14 6.77 -6.91 -9.08
N ILE A 15 7.47 -7.11 -7.96
CA ILE A 15 7.16 -8.21 -7.00
C ILE A 15 5.77 -8.03 -6.39
N TYR A 16 5.41 -6.82 -5.93
CA TYR A 16 4.09 -6.58 -5.33
C TYR A 16 2.96 -6.71 -6.34
N LEU A 17 3.14 -6.21 -7.57
CA LEU A 17 2.16 -6.40 -8.65
C LEU A 17 2.06 -7.88 -9.05
N ALA A 18 3.19 -8.57 -9.22
CA ALA A 18 3.21 -9.98 -9.55
C ALA A 18 2.55 -10.83 -8.44
N SER A 19 2.84 -10.56 -7.16
CA SER A 19 2.18 -11.26 -6.04
C SER A 19 0.66 -11.09 -6.08
N TYR A 20 0.19 -9.88 -6.40
CA TYR A 20 -1.24 -9.65 -6.54
C TYR A 20 -1.83 -10.41 -7.72
N PHE A 21 -1.32 -10.19 -8.93
CA PHE A 21 -1.91 -10.76 -10.15
C PHE A 21 -1.77 -12.28 -10.26
N LEU A 22 -0.68 -12.87 -9.77
CA LEU A 22 -0.44 -14.30 -9.89
C LEU A 22 -1.05 -15.11 -8.74
N ILE A 23 -1.16 -14.54 -7.56
CA ILE A 23 -1.59 -15.25 -6.35
C ILE A 23 -2.93 -14.70 -5.86
N PHE A 24 -2.95 -13.47 -5.37
CA PHE A 24 -4.07 -12.98 -4.58
C PHE A 24 -5.32 -12.65 -5.40
N SER A 25 -5.20 -12.22 -6.65
CA SER A 25 -6.36 -11.96 -7.52
C SER A 25 -7.14 -13.23 -7.89
N ASN A 26 -6.50 -14.39 -7.79
CA ASN A 26 -7.11 -15.68 -8.09
C ASN A 26 -7.69 -16.39 -6.85
N LEU A 27 -7.52 -15.83 -5.67
CA LEU A 27 -8.02 -16.39 -4.42
C LEU A 27 -9.40 -15.80 -4.10
N ASN A 28 -10.44 -16.60 -4.32
CA ASN A 28 -11.83 -16.22 -4.04
C ASN A 28 -12.20 -16.50 -2.58
N PHE A 29 -11.42 -15.97 -1.63
CA PHE A 29 -11.75 -16.10 -0.21
C PHE A 29 -11.58 -14.76 0.52
N TYR A 30 -12.28 -14.64 1.63
CA TYR A 30 -12.16 -13.52 2.55
C TYR A 30 -11.21 -13.88 3.71
N PRO A 31 -10.29 -13.00 4.18
CA PRO A 31 -10.10 -11.59 3.81
C PRO A 31 -9.38 -11.38 2.47
N ILE A 32 -9.67 -10.26 1.80
CA ILE A 32 -9.06 -9.92 0.50
C ILE A 32 -7.69 -9.26 0.71
N CYS A 33 -6.69 -9.68 -0.09
CA CYS A 33 -5.35 -9.10 -0.07
C CYS A 33 -5.12 -8.20 -1.30
N PHE A 34 -4.87 -6.92 -1.05
CA PHE A 34 -4.51 -5.95 -2.09
C PHE A 34 -3.03 -5.57 -2.00
N SER A 35 -2.13 -6.55 -2.21
CA SER A 35 -0.67 -6.36 -2.14
C SER A 35 -0.15 -5.28 -3.10
N TYR A 36 -0.83 -5.00 -4.20
CA TYR A 36 -0.50 -3.91 -5.12
C TYR A 36 -0.50 -2.52 -4.46
N ALA A 37 -1.25 -2.33 -3.37
CA ALA A 37 -1.25 -1.07 -2.62
C ALA A 37 0.13 -0.72 -2.04
N ALA A 38 0.99 -1.73 -1.83
CA ALA A 38 2.38 -1.54 -1.41
C ALA A 38 3.17 -0.66 -2.37
N VAL A 39 2.85 -0.67 -3.66
CA VAL A 39 3.52 0.17 -4.67
C VAL A 39 3.51 1.64 -4.27
N VAL A 40 2.39 2.15 -3.77
CA VAL A 40 2.25 3.54 -3.33
C VAL A 40 2.71 3.75 -1.89
N LEU A 41 2.46 2.78 -1.00
CA LEU A 41 2.94 2.83 0.38
C LEU A 41 4.46 3.00 0.45
N LEU A 42 5.21 2.27 -0.38
CA LEU A 42 6.67 2.16 -0.33
C LEU A 42 7.40 3.17 -1.23
N LEU A 43 6.70 4.10 -1.85
CA LEU A 43 7.34 5.19 -2.60
C LEU A 43 8.30 5.97 -1.69
N PRO A 44 9.42 6.51 -2.21
CA PRO A 44 10.33 7.36 -1.44
C PRO A 44 9.61 8.52 -0.77
N ILE A 45 10.11 8.97 0.38
CA ILE A 45 9.53 10.10 1.13
C ILE A 45 9.52 11.37 0.29
N THR A 46 10.55 11.57 -0.52
CA THR A 46 10.69 12.72 -1.42
C THR A 46 9.69 12.75 -2.57
N THR A 47 8.90 11.68 -2.75
CA THR A 47 7.87 11.65 -3.79
C THR A 47 6.74 12.62 -3.46
N GLY A 48 6.65 13.68 -4.23
CA GLY A 48 5.64 14.73 -4.05
C GLY A 48 4.19 14.21 -4.21
N PRO A 49 3.20 14.92 -3.62
CA PRO A 49 1.80 14.45 -3.61
C PRO A 49 1.22 14.23 -5.02
N VAL A 50 1.53 15.10 -5.96
CA VAL A 50 1.04 15.00 -7.35
C VAL A 50 1.56 13.72 -8.01
N ILE A 51 2.86 13.43 -7.89
CA ILE A 51 3.47 12.22 -8.43
C ILE A 51 2.87 10.98 -7.76
N THR A 52 2.66 11.03 -6.44
CA THR A 52 2.01 9.95 -5.69
C THR A 52 0.60 9.65 -6.22
N LEU A 53 -0.20 10.70 -6.50
CA LEU A 53 -1.53 10.53 -7.08
C LEU A 53 -1.49 9.96 -8.50
N PHE A 54 -0.51 10.35 -9.34
CA PHE A 54 -0.31 9.73 -10.64
C PHE A 54 -0.02 8.22 -10.53
N PHE A 55 0.91 7.83 -9.66
CA PHE A 55 1.18 6.41 -9.41
C PHE A 55 -0.06 5.68 -8.91
N SER A 56 -0.79 6.26 -7.96
CA SER A 56 -2.03 5.69 -7.43
C SER A 56 -3.07 5.47 -8.53
N PHE A 57 -3.27 6.47 -9.39
CA PHE A 57 -4.21 6.39 -10.50
C PHE A 57 -3.85 5.25 -11.46
N PHE A 58 -2.61 5.21 -11.95
CA PHE A 58 -2.22 4.22 -12.96
C PHE A 58 -2.17 2.79 -12.41
N VAL A 59 -1.75 2.61 -11.15
CA VAL A 59 -1.78 1.29 -10.51
C VAL A 59 -3.22 0.83 -10.34
N GLY A 60 -4.11 1.69 -9.82
CA GLY A 60 -5.52 1.36 -9.65
C GLY A 60 -6.21 1.07 -10.99
N LEU A 61 -5.97 1.91 -12.01
CA LEU A 61 -6.51 1.72 -13.36
C LEU A 61 -6.05 0.40 -13.99
N GLY A 62 -4.78 0.04 -13.82
CA GLY A 62 -4.26 -1.24 -14.29
C GLY A 62 -4.99 -2.43 -13.66
N VAL A 63 -5.26 -2.36 -12.35
CA VAL A 63 -6.02 -3.39 -11.64
C VAL A 63 -7.48 -3.41 -12.09
N ASP A 64 -8.10 -2.25 -12.28
CA ASP A 64 -9.49 -2.15 -12.78
C ASP A 64 -9.64 -2.75 -14.18
N ILE A 65 -8.69 -2.50 -15.09
CA ILE A 65 -8.68 -3.10 -16.42
C ILE A 65 -8.57 -4.63 -16.33
N PHE A 66 -7.71 -5.14 -15.46
CA PHE A 66 -7.51 -6.57 -15.27
C PHE A 66 -8.76 -7.29 -14.73
N HIS A 67 -9.46 -6.64 -13.77
CA HIS A 67 -10.67 -7.19 -13.15
C HIS A 67 -11.97 -6.80 -13.85
N SER A 68 -11.90 -5.98 -14.91
CA SER A 68 -13.09 -5.37 -15.53
C SER A 68 -13.97 -4.61 -14.53
N SER A 69 -13.35 -4.03 -13.49
CA SER A 69 -14.02 -3.22 -12.48
C SER A 69 -14.14 -1.76 -12.93
N LEU A 70 -15.23 -1.11 -12.53
CA LEU A 70 -15.59 0.23 -13.00
C LEU A 70 -14.87 1.37 -12.23
N GLY A 71 -13.57 1.24 -11.98
CA GLY A 71 -12.78 2.28 -11.29
C GLY A 71 -12.76 2.15 -9.76
N ILE A 72 -13.20 1.04 -9.19
CA ILE A 72 -13.26 0.81 -7.74
C ILE A 72 -11.84 0.79 -7.14
N HIS A 73 -10.93 0.05 -7.78
CA HIS A 73 -9.52 -0.01 -7.35
C HIS A 73 -8.82 1.33 -7.55
N THR A 74 -9.12 2.05 -8.64
CA THR A 74 -8.60 3.39 -8.90
C THR A 74 -9.02 4.36 -7.81
N ALA A 75 -10.29 4.39 -7.43
CA ALA A 75 -10.80 5.26 -6.36
C ALA A 75 -10.14 4.93 -5.00
N ALA A 76 -10.01 3.65 -4.66
CA ALA A 76 -9.37 3.20 -3.43
C ALA A 76 -7.87 3.58 -3.39
N MET A 77 -7.16 3.42 -4.51
CA MET A 77 -5.75 3.81 -4.62
C MET A 77 -5.54 5.32 -4.54
N LEU A 78 -6.41 6.12 -5.18
CA LEU A 78 -6.37 7.57 -5.08
C LEU A 78 -6.58 8.06 -3.64
N MET A 79 -7.49 7.44 -2.88
CA MET A 79 -7.68 7.74 -1.46
C MET A 79 -6.39 7.47 -0.66
N LEU A 80 -5.77 6.30 -0.87
CA LEU A 80 -4.50 5.96 -0.23
C LEU A 80 -3.42 6.99 -0.58
N GLY A 81 -3.24 7.31 -1.86
CA GLY A 81 -2.23 8.26 -2.34
C GLY A 81 -2.46 9.67 -1.81
N PHE A 82 -3.72 10.11 -1.73
CA PHE A 82 -4.08 11.42 -1.21
C PHE A 82 -3.74 11.56 0.29
N PHE A 83 -4.09 10.58 1.10
CA PHE A 83 -3.83 10.62 2.54
C PHE A 83 -2.37 10.30 2.92
N ARG A 84 -1.59 9.71 2.00
CA ARG A 84 -0.19 9.36 2.27
C ARG A 84 0.63 10.55 2.79
N ALA A 85 0.51 11.71 2.16
CA ALA A 85 1.24 12.90 2.59
C ALA A 85 0.84 13.35 4.02
N ASN A 86 -0.44 13.26 4.36
CA ASN A 86 -0.95 13.59 5.69
C ASN A 86 -0.38 12.63 6.75
N PHE A 87 -0.39 11.31 6.49
CA PHE A 87 0.19 10.33 7.40
C PHE A 87 1.69 10.55 7.61
N LEU A 88 2.44 10.84 6.56
CA LEU A 88 3.86 11.16 6.68
C LEU A 88 4.09 12.40 7.55
N ASN A 89 3.28 13.44 7.41
CA ASN A 89 3.38 14.64 8.22
C ASN A 89 2.97 14.41 9.69
N TRP A 90 1.99 13.55 9.97
CA TRP A 90 1.55 13.24 11.32
C TRP A 90 2.52 12.32 12.06
N MET A 91 3.27 11.50 11.33
CA MET A 91 4.12 10.44 11.89
C MET A 91 5.62 10.76 11.76
N VAL A 92 5.99 12.05 11.69
CA VAL A 92 7.40 12.45 11.58
C VAL A 92 8.19 11.88 12.78
N PRO A 93 9.28 11.10 12.55
CA PRO A 93 10.15 10.62 13.63
C PRO A 93 10.84 11.76 14.40
N ALA A 94 11.30 11.49 15.63
CA ALA A 94 12.04 12.44 16.50
C ALA A 94 13.36 12.82 15.88
N GLY A 95 13.72 13.04 14.86
CA GLY A 95 14.92 13.48 14.13
C GLY A 95 14.60 13.92 12.71
N GLY A 96 13.31 13.91 12.36
CA GLY A 96 12.87 14.16 10.98
C GLY A 96 13.07 12.95 10.07
N TYR A 97 12.84 13.15 8.80
CA TYR A 97 13.14 12.16 7.76
C TYR A 97 14.49 12.49 7.12
N GLU A 98 15.31 11.48 6.89
CA GLU A 98 16.53 11.64 6.11
C GLU A 98 16.19 11.82 4.63
N GLU A 99 17.00 12.63 3.94
CA GLU A 99 16.87 12.83 2.50
C GLU A 99 17.04 11.48 1.76
N TYR A 100 16.13 11.20 0.83
CA TYR A 100 16.07 9.93 0.07
C TYR A 100 15.74 8.65 0.87
N MET A 101 15.25 8.77 2.11
CA MET A 101 14.78 7.62 2.87
C MET A 101 13.61 6.92 2.16
N THR A 102 13.70 5.60 2.06
CA THR A 102 12.60 4.76 1.56
C THR A 102 11.71 4.34 2.72
N ILE A 103 10.39 4.24 2.47
CA ILE A 103 9.45 3.81 3.49
C ILE A 103 9.42 2.28 3.51
N THR A 104 10.36 1.70 4.26
CA THR A 104 10.47 0.26 4.45
C THR A 104 10.66 -0.06 5.93
N ILE A 105 10.41 -1.32 6.31
CA ILE A 105 10.62 -1.79 7.69
C ILE A 105 12.08 -1.63 8.12
N PRO A 106 13.10 -1.97 7.31
CA PRO A 106 14.50 -1.73 7.68
C PRO A 106 14.85 -0.27 7.91
N SER A 107 14.25 0.66 7.15
CA SER A 107 14.54 2.09 7.27
C SER A 107 13.79 2.76 8.42
N MET A 108 12.50 2.44 8.58
CA MET A 108 11.60 3.15 9.50
C MET A 108 11.40 2.41 10.83
N GLY A 109 11.71 1.14 10.86
CA GLY A 109 11.38 0.25 11.97
C GLY A 109 9.92 -0.20 11.99
N MET A 110 9.68 -1.38 12.57
CA MET A 110 8.36 -2.01 12.64
C MET A 110 7.34 -1.14 13.38
N LYS A 111 7.73 -0.50 14.49
CA LYS A 111 6.84 0.33 15.31
C LYS A 111 6.27 1.54 14.57
N TRP A 112 7.02 2.07 13.62
CA TRP A 112 6.58 3.18 12.78
C TRP A 112 5.78 2.67 11.57
N PHE A 113 6.29 1.61 10.92
CA PHE A 113 5.71 1.10 9.68
C PHE A 113 4.30 0.51 9.85
N LEU A 114 4.05 -0.21 10.96
CA LEU A 114 2.75 -0.86 11.18
C LEU A 114 1.57 0.13 11.25
N PRO A 115 1.58 1.17 12.09
CA PRO A 115 0.46 2.12 12.13
C PRO A 115 0.32 2.92 10.83
N TYR A 116 1.43 3.28 10.17
CA TYR A 116 1.42 3.92 8.86
C TYR A 116 0.72 3.05 7.80
N GLY A 117 1.18 1.81 7.65
CA GLY A 117 0.63 0.88 6.67
C GLY A 117 -0.81 0.51 6.98
N LEU A 118 -1.13 0.22 8.25
CA LEU A 118 -2.48 -0.15 8.67
C LEU A 118 -3.49 0.97 8.41
N GLY A 119 -3.15 2.21 8.76
CA GLY A 119 -4.05 3.35 8.56
C GLY A 119 -4.36 3.60 7.09
N LEU A 120 -3.34 3.61 6.23
CA LEU A 120 -3.54 3.83 4.80
C LEU A 120 -4.23 2.65 4.10
N LEU A 121 -3.89 1.42 4.46
CA LEU A 121 -4.57 0.24 3.93
C LEU A 121 -6.03 0.18 4.40
N PHE A 122 -6.30 0.55 5.64
CA PHE A 122 -7.69 0.62 6.11
C PHE A 122 -8.51 1.61 5.28
N LEU A 123 -8.01 2.82 5.01
CA LEU A 123 -8.68 3.79 4.15
C LEU A 123 -8.88 3.25 2.72
N HIS A 124 -7.87 2.59 2.16
CA HIS A 124 -7.97 1.95 0.86
C HIS A 124 -9.09 0.91 0.82
N HIS A 125 -9.10 -0.05 1.77
CA HIS A 125 -10.12 -1.10 1.82
C HIS A 125 -11.51 -0.53 2.15
N LEU A 126 -11.58 0.52 2.97
CA LEU A 126 -12.84 1.17 3.30
C LEU A 126 -13.51 1.75 2.05
N VAL A 127 -12.76 2.46 1.21
CA VAL A 127 -13.28 2.99 -0.05
C VAL A 127 -13.67 1.87 -1.01
N TYR A 128 -12.81 0.86 -1.14
CA TYR A 128 -13.09 -0.30 -1.98
C TYR A 128 -14.42 -0.96 -1.61
N PHE A 129 -14.57 -1.41 -0.37
CA PHE A 129 -15.79 -2.09 0.08
C PHE A 129 -17.01 -1.17 0.10
N PHE A 130 -16.84 0.13 0.38
CA PHE A 130 -17.95 1.08 0.36
C PHE A 130 -18.55 1.23 -1.05
N ILE A 131 -17.70 1.27 -2.08
CA ILE A 131 -18.14 1.34 -3.47
C ILE A 131 -18.70 -0.03 -3.92
N GLU A 132 -18.06 -1.14 -3.54
CA GLU A 132 -18.48 -2.49 -3.88
C GLU A 132 -19.87 -2.82 -3.34
N TYR A 133 -20.15 -2.47 -2.08
CA TYR A 133 -21.45 -2.71 -1.45
C TYR A 133 -22.53 -1.72 -1.90
N ALA A 134 -22.12 -0.49 -2.25
CA ALA A 134 -23.00 0.60 -2.67
C ALA A 134 -24.24 0.82 -1.75
N SER A 135 -24.11 0.52 -0.45
CA SER A 135 -25.21 0.55 0.51
C SER A 135 -24.74 1.08 1.87
N LEU A 136 -25.44 2.12 2.36
CA LEU A 136 -25.20 2.68 3.70
C LEU A 136 -25.69 1.76 4.83
N SER A 137 -26.65 0.88 4.56
CA SER A 137 -27.15 -0.08 5.55
C SER A 137 -26.10 -1.12 5.95
N GLU A 138 -25.13 -1.38 5.08
CA GLU A 138 -24.03 -2.34 5.28
C GLU A 138 -22.78 -1.71 5.92
N PHE A 139 -22.87 -0.47 6.41
CA PHE A 139 -21.72 0.29 6.91
C PHE A 139 -20.86 -0.48 7.92
N LEU A 140 -21.47 -1.12 8.91
CA LEU A 140 -20.73 -1.90 9.92
C LEU A 140 -19.98 -3.08 9.31
N ILE A 141 -20.59 -3.77 8.34
CA ILE A 141 -19.98 -4.88 7.63
C ILE A 141 -18.80 -4.38 6.80
N VAL A 142 -18.96 -3.24 6.12
CA VAL A 142 -17.89 -2.59 5.34
C VAL A 142 -16.71 -2.24 6.23
N VAL A 143 -16.93 -1.60 7.38
CA VAL A 143 -15.87 -1.25 8.33
C VAL A 143 -15.14 -2.49 8.84
N PHE A 144 -15.89 -3.53 9.25
CA PHE A 144 -15.31 -4.78 9.75
C PHE A 144 -14.49 -5.51 8.70
N ARG A 145 -15.02 -5.65 7.47
CA ARG A 145 -14.30 -6.27 6.36
C ARG A 145 -13.05 -5.49 5.98
N SER A 146 -13.14 -4.15 5.96
CA SER A 146 -11.99 -3.28 5.68
C SER A 146 -10.89 -3.47 6.71
N ALA A 147 -11.22 -3.53 8.00
CA ALA A 147 -10.25 -3.71 9.06
C ALA A 147 -9.51 -5.05 8.95
N ILE A 148 -10.23 -6.16 8.77
CA ILE A 148 -9.62 -7.49 8.65
C ILE A 148 -8.77 -7.60 7.38
N SER A 149 -9.27 -7.11 6.23
CA SER A 149 -8.53 -7.16 4.97
C SER A 149 -7.30 -6.25 4.99
N ALA A 150 -7.36 -5.09 5.68
CA ALA A 150 -6.19 -4.23 5.86
C ALA A 150 -5.10 -4.90 6.71
N VAL A 151 -5.47 -5.55 7.81
CA VAL A 151 -4.53 -6.33 8.65
C VAL A 151 -3.90 -7.47 7.83
N TYR A 152 -4.72 -8.21 7.09
CA TYR A 152 -4.24 -9.32 6.26
C TYR A 152 -3.29 -8.82 5.15
N THR A 153 -3.67 -7.76 4.43
CA THR A 153 -2.81 -7.16 3.40
C THR A 153 -1.50 -6.65 3.99
N LEU A 154 -1.55 -5.98 5.14
CA LEU A 154 -0.34 -5.50 5.83
C LEU A 154 0.57 -6.66 6.22
N PHE A 155 0.01 -7.74 6.77
CA PHE A 155 0.76 -8.95 7.13
C PHE A 155 1.51 -9.53 5.92
N ILE A 156 0.84 -9.63 4.77
CA ILE A 156 1.47 -10.09 3.52
C ILE A 156 2.56 -9.13 3.05
N ILE A 157 2.32 -7.82 3.10
CA ILE A 157 3.32 -6.81 2.74
C ILE A 157 4.56 -6.92 3.64
N VAL A 158 4.38 -7.12 4.93
CA VAL A 158 5.48 -7.32 5.89
C VAL A 158 6.29 -8.57 5.56
N ILE A 159 5.63 -9.70 5.28
CA ILE A 159 6.32 -10.95 4.90
C ILE A 159 7.15 -10.74 3.63
N ILE A 160 6.56 -10.12 2.60
CA ILE A 160 7.27 -9.84 1.35
C ILE A 160 8.46 -8.92 1.61
N GLN A 161 8.30 -7.86 2.41
CA GLN A 161 9.40 -6.95 2.74
C GLN A 161 10.55 -7.66 3.46
N LEU A 162 10.26 -8.44 4.48
CA LEU A 162 11.27 -9.18 5.25
C LEU A 162 12.00 -10.23 4.38
N GLY A 163 11.33 -10.77 3.36
CA GLY A 163 11.94 -11.68 2.40
C GLY A 163 12.87 -10.99 1.40
N ILE A 164 12.55 -9.77 0.99
CA ILE A 164 13.32 -9.01 -0.01
C ILE A 164 14.41 -8.15 0.65
N GLU A 165 14.14 -7.58 1.82
CA GLU A 165 15.01 -6.68 2.56
C GLU A 165 15.23 -7.25 3.97
N PRO A 166 16.18 -8.15 4.18
CA PRO A 166 16.48 -8.59 5.54
C PRO A 166 16.89 -7.39 6.40
N PRO A 167 16.54 -7.37 7.69
CA PRO A 167 16.90 -6.29 8.60
C PRO A 167 18.41 -6.05 8.55
N ALA A 168 18.81 -4.76 8.64
CA ALA A 168 20.23 -4.40 8.67
C ALA A 168 20.93 -5.23 9.76
N ARG A 169 21.98 -5.97 9.40
CA ARG A 169 22.84 -6.61 10.37
C ARG A 169 23.45 -5.51 11.24
N ASN A 170 23.15 -5.55 12.52
CA ASN A 170 23.93 -4.81 13.51
C ASN A 170 25.30 -5.50 13.59
N ASP A 171 26.26 -5.04 12.77
CA ASP A 171 27.66 -5.38 12.91
C ASP A 171 28.32 -4.47 13.97
#